data_38b75b4fa1b9ddedafd362f6ecdb1c4d
#
_entry.id   38b75b4fa1b9ddedafd362f6ecdb1c4d
#
_cell.length_a   1.000
_cell.length_b   1.000
_cell.length_c   1.000
_cell.angle_alpha   90.00
_cell.angle_beta   90.00
_cell.angle_gamma   90.00
#
_symmetry.space_group_name_H-M   'P 1'
#
loop_
_entity.id
_entity.type
_entity.pdbx_description
1 polymer ?
#
loop_
_entity_poly.entity_id
_entity_poly.type
_entity_poly.pdbx_seq_one_letter_code
_entity_poly.pdbx_strand_id
1 'polypeptide(L)'
;MNIVNRFNRILPSFTPLHSELSPGHRIFDNFSDHFIFKLHSKQKDDKFYTHQLDNMVIESSSFPSTAIVVTDASIKNNVAISILHMHTHNRLITKTIHHMVYVTSTEAKLFTIRCSINQASNCDNISKIIIVTNFIHATKRIFNLSSHPFQVHSVAILDELQKFFLQHQNNSIEFWECPSCLKWSLHKVVNKETKAFNPIPLFSSKTS
;
A
#
# COMPACT_ATOMS: atom_id res chain seq x y z
N MET A 1 14.05 -14.98 -28.66
CA MET A 1 14.23 -15.61 -27.35
C MET A 1 13.20 -15.03 -26.41
N ASN A 2 12.24 -15.81 -25.97
CA ASN A 2 11.00 -15.32 -25.33
C ASN A 2 11.30 -14.93 -23.88
N ILE A 3 10.84 -13.75 -23.45
CA ILE A 3 11.05 -13.18 -22.09
C ILE A 3 10.62 -14.16 -20.99
N VAL A 4 9.59 -14.96 -21.24
CA VAL A 4 9.10 -16.01 -20.33
C VAL A 4 10.20 -17.05 -19.97
N ASN A 5 11.09 -17.37 -20.90
CA ASN A 5 12.17 -18.35 -20.66
C ASN A 5 13.34 -17.80 -19.82
N ARG A 6 13.42 -16.49 -19.62
CA ARG A 6 14.45 -15.88 -18.75
C ARG A 6 14.04 -15.91 -17.27
N PHE A 7 12.75 -15.79 -16.98
CA PHE A 7 12.23 -15.83 -15.61
C PHE A 7 12.31 -17.24 -15.01
N ASN A 8 12.10 -18.29 -15.80
CA ASN A 8 12.17 -19.67 -15.33
C ASN A 8 13.60 -20.15 -14.95
N ARG A 9 14.64 -19.36 -15.27
CA ARG A 9 16.03 -19.66 -14.87
C ARG A 9 16.47 -19.01 -13.56
N ILE A 10 15.70 -18.07 -13.03
CA ILE A 10 16.08 -17.28 -11.83
C ILE A 10 15.24 -17.69 -10.61
N LEU A 11 14.09 -18.32 -10.83
CA LEU A 11 13.30 -18.85 -9.74
C LEU A 11 13.66 -20.33 -9.53
N PRO A 12 14.02 -20.74 -8.30
CA PRO A 12 14.09 -22.16 -7.98
C PRO A 12 12.74 -22.77 -8.34
N SER A 13 12.75 -23.96 -8.93
CA SER A 13 11.58 -24.71 -9.34
C SER A 13 10.56 -24.76 -8.19
N PHE A 14 9.55 -23.90 -8.26
CA PHE A 14 8.39 -24.04 -7.41
C PHE A 14 7.66 -25.30 -7.85
N THR A 15 7.87 -26.38 -7.14
CA THR A 15 6.95 -27.52 -7.18
C THR A 15 5.58 -26.98 -6.78
N PRO A 16 4.52 -27.16 -7.60
CA PRO A 16 3.19 -26.78 -7.18
C PRO A 16 2.87 -27.61 -5.93
N LEU A 17 2.75 -26.95 -4.80
CA LEU A 17 2.21 -27.55 -3.59
C LEU A 17 0.78 -27.97 -3.91
N HIS A 18 0.56 -29.27 -3.95
CA HIS A 18 -0.74 -29.89 -4.14
C HIS A 18 -1.79 -29.26 -3.20
N SER A 19 -2.89 -28.81 -3.80
CA SER A 19 -4.23 -28.60 -3.23
C SER A 19 -4.40 -27.91 -1.85
N GLU A 20 -3.38 -27.34 -1.29
CA GLU A 20 -3.54 -26.51 -0.11
C GLU A 20 -3.97 -25.09 -0.52
N LEU A 21 -4.97 -24.57 0.16
CA LEU A 21 -5.42 -23.18 0.01
C LEU A 21 -4.23 -22.23 -0.07
N SER A 22 -4.24 -21.30 -1.02
CA SER A 22 -3.14 -20.37 -1.15
C SER A 22 -2.90 -19.60 0.15
N PRO A 23 -1.67 -19.15 0.43
CA PRO A 23 -1.38 -18.40 1.65
C PRO A 23 -2.35 -17.24 1.91
N GLY A 24 -2.86 -16.60 0.83
CA GLY A 24 -3.83 -15.53 0.93
C GLY A 24 -5.20 -15.96 1.50
N HIS A 25 -5.70 -17.13 1.16
CA HIS A 25 -6.94 -17.66 1.75
C HIS A 25 -6.76 -17.89 3.25
N ARG A 26 -5.67 -18.53 3.64
CA ARG A 26 -5.41 -18.82 5.06
C ARG A 26 -5.34 -17.55 5.89
N ILE A 27 -4.70 -16.49 5.38
CA ILE A 27 -4.62 -15.23 6.10
C ILE A 27 -5.99 -14.58 6.20
N PHE A 28 -6.76 -14.54 5.12
CA PHE A 28 -8.09 -13.95 5.13
C PHE A 28 -9.05 -14.73 6.04
N ASP A 29 -9.04 -16.05 5.97
CA ASP A 29 -9.91 -16.90 6.79
C ASP A 29 -9.55 -16.83 8.28
N ASN A 30 -8.27 -16.78 8.61
CA ASN A 30 -7.82 -16.76 10.01
C ASN A 30 -7.87 -15.37 10.65
N PHE A 31 -7.85 -14.30 9.85
CA PHE A 31 -7.73 -12.92 10.32
C PHE A 31 -8.78 -11.99 9.70
N SER A 32 -9.92 -12.53 9.22
CA SER A 32 -10.96 -11.73 8.55
C SER A 32 -11.42 -10.54 9.39
N ASP A 33 -11.54 -10.71 10.68
CA ASP A 33 -12.01 -9.70 11.63
C ASP A 33 -10.97 -8.59 11.89
N HIS A 34 -9.72 -8.83 11.48
CA HIS A 34 -8.63 -7.85 11.61
C HIS A 34 -8.54 -6.89 10.42
N PHE A 35 -9.35 -7.11 9.37
CA PHE A 35 -9.37 -6.31 8.16
C PHE A 35 -10.61 -5.46 8.04
N ILE A 36 -10.45 -4.17 7.86
CA ILE A 36 -11.55 -3.24 7.61
C ILE A 36 -11.30 -2.48 6.30
N PHE A 37 -12.32 -2.49 5.41
CA PHE A 37 -12.28 -1.73 4.16
C PHE A 37 -13.32 -0.62 4.19
N LYS A 38 -12.89 0.64 4.13
CA LYS A 38 -13.72 1.82 4.06
C LYS A 38 -13.67 2.40 2.65
N LEU A 39 -14.71 2.10 1.87
CA LEU A 39 -14.81 2.52 0.49
C LEU A 39 -15.58 3.84 0.37
N HIS A 40 -15.10 4.71 -0.52
CA HIS A 40 -15.85 5.87 -0.95
C HIS A 40 -17.03 5.42 -1.83
N SER A 41 -18.23 5.79 -1.45
CA SER A 41 -19.42 5.58 -2.28
C SER A 41 -19.65 6.84 -3.13
N LYS A 42 -19.78 6.68 -4.44
CA LYS A 42 -20.13 7.78 -5.36
C LYS A 42 -21.48 8.43 -5.05
N GLN A 43 -22.31 7.77 -4.23
CA GLN A 43 -23.62 8.28 -3.81
C GLN A 43 -23.52 9.15 -2.54
N LYS A 44 -22.37 9.17 -1.86
CA LYS A 44 -22.16 10.00 -0.67
C LYS A 44 -21.57 11.34 -1.08
N ASP A 45 -22.04 12.41 -0.40
CA ASP A 45 -21.45 13.73 -0.52
C ASP A 45 -19.94 13.69 -0.17
N ASP A 46 -19.12 14.27 -1.03
CA ASP A 46 -17.67 14.37 -0.84
C ASP A 46 -17.32 15.08 0.48
N LYS A 47 -18.12 16.05 0.92
CA LYS A 47 -17.94 16.73 2.20
C LYS A 47 -18.16 15.79 3.38
N PHE A 48 -19.20 14.96 3.31
CA PHE A 48 -19.47 13.98 4.35
C PHE A 48 -18.33 12.98 4.47
N TYR A 49 -17.80 12.50 3.34
CA TYR A 49 -16.70 11.54 3.37
C TYR A 49 -15.38 12.17 3.83
N THR A 50 -15.11 13.43 3.45
CA THR A 50 -13.97 14.20 3.97
C THR A 50 -14.05 14.32 5.48
N HIS A 51 -15.24 14.63 6.02
CA HIS A 51 -15.45 14.68 7.47
C HIS A 51 -15.23 13.33 8.15
N GLN A 52 -15.60 12.21 7.50
CA GLN A 52 -15.28 10.88 8.02
C GLN A 52 -13.78 10.62 8.10
N LEU A 53 -12.99 11.06 7.09
CA LEU A 53 -11.53 10.97 7.11
C LEU A 53 -10.92 11.85 8.22
N ASP A 54 -11.43 13.04 8.42
CA ASP A 54 -10.98 13.94 9.50
C ASP A 54 -11.30 13.35 10.89
N ASN A 55 -12.50 12.81 11.06
CA ASN A 55 -12.88 12.13 12.31
C ASN A 55 -12.00 10.91 12.58
N MET A 56 -11.71 10.10 11.56
CA MET A 56 -10.78 8.97 11.67
C MET A 56 -9.41 9.42 12.20
N VAL A 57 -8.87 10.55 11.69
CA VAL A 57 -7.59 11.09 12.19
C VAL A 57 -7.71 11.55 13.63
N ILE A 58 -8.78 12.28 13.99
CA ILE A 58 -9.00 12.77 15.35
C ILE A 58 -9.14 11.62 16.33
N GLU A 59 -9.97 10.62 16.03
CA GLU A 59 -10.16 9.43 16.86
C GLU A 59 -8.85 8.64 17.03
N SER A 60 -8.15 8.43 15.92
CA SER A 60 -6.88 7.68 15.94
C SER A 60 -5.78 8.42 16.71
N SER A 61 -5.84 9.75 16.78
CA SER A 61 -4.87 10.54 17.54
C SER A 61 -4.91 10.28 19.04
N SER A 62 -6.04 9.81 19.54
CA SER A 62 -6.23 9.45 20.94
C SER A 62 -5.58 8.10 21.30
N PHE A 63 -5.19 7.30 20.31
CA PHE A 63 -4.63 5.97 20.51
C PHE A 63 -3.15 5.93 20.07
N PRO A 64 -2.22 5.88 21.02
CA PRO A 64 -0.78 5.89 20.73
C PRO A 64 -0.32 4.71 19.87
N SER A 65 -1.05 3.61 19.92
CA SER A 65 -0.77 2.39 19.17
C SER A 65 -1.33 2.39 17.74
N THR A 66 -1.81 3.53 17.24
CA THR A 66 -2.35 3.64 15.88
C THR A 66 -1.41 4.42 14.97
N ALA A 67 -1.04 3.81 13.85
CA ALA A 67 -0.34 4.48 12.76
C ALA A 67 -1.29 4.75 11.60
N ILE A 68 -1.33 6.00 11.12
CA ILE A 68 -2.04 6.39 9.90
C ILE A 68 -0.99 6.58 8.82
N VAL A 69 -1.08 5.84 7.73
CA VAL A 69 -0.16 5.94 6.60
C VAL A 69 -0.92 6.42 5.35
N VAL A 70 -0.60 7.60 4.90
CA VAL A 70 -1.16 8.19 3.68
C VAL A 70 -0.20 7.94 2.53
N THR A 71 -0.70 7.34 1.44
CA THR A 71 0.14 6.87 0.33
C THR A 71 -0.32 7.40 -1.00
N ASP A 72 0.63 7.71 -1.87
CA ASP A 72 0.40 7.92 -3.30
C ASP A 72 1.63 7.50 -4.12
N ALA A 73 1.39 7.17 -5.39
CA ALA A 73 2.45 6.89 -6.36
C ALA A 73 2.08 7.42 -7.72
N SER A 74 3.05 7.97 -8.42
CA SER A 74 2.90 8.47 -9.79
C SER A 74 4.07 8.04 -10.66
N ILE A 75 3.85 8.03 -11.98
CA ILE A 75 4.88 7.73 -12.97
C ILE A 75 5.13 8.95 -13.84
N LYS A 76 6.40 9.26 -14.04
CA LYS A 76 6.85 10.30 -14.97
C LYS A 76 8.16 9.84 -15.61
N ASN A 77 8.25 9.89 -16.93
CA ASN A 77 9.45 9.52 -17.71
C ASN A 77 10.00 8.12 -17.34
N ASN A 78 9.13 7.11 -17.27
CA ASN A 78 9.44 5.73 -16.91
C ASN A 78 10.02 5.53 -15.48
N VAL A 79 9.98 6.57 -14.66
CA VAL A 79 10.31 6.48 -13.25
C VAL A 79 9.04 6.65 -12.43
N ALA A 80 8.75 5.66 -11.61
CA ALA A 80 7.69 5.75 -10.63
C ALA A 80 8.25 6.30 -9.32
N ILE A 81 7.47 7.16 -8.70
CA ILE A 81 7.73 7.69 -7.39
C ILE A 81 6.60 7.28 -6.50
N SER A 82 6.95 6.69 -5.39
CA SER A 82 6.01 6.37 -4.34
C SER A 82 6.38 7.15 -3.08
N ILE A 83 5.39 7.78 -2.50
CA ILE A 83 5.54 8.55 -1.27
C ILE A 83 4.57 8.02 -0.25
N LEU A 84 5.06 7.84 0.96
CA LEU A 84 4.24 7.55 2.12
C LEU A 84 4.56 8.52 3.27
N HIS A 85 3.52 8.98 3.93
CA HIS A 85 3.60 9.76 5.16
C HIS A 85 2.96 8.96 6.29
N MET A 86 3.75 8.64 7.31
CA MET A 86 3.25 7.94 8.49
C MET A 86 3.06 8.93 9.63
N HIS A 87 1.87 8.89 10.22
CA HIS A 87 1.45 9.75 11.32
C HIS A 87 1.10 8.89 12.54
N THR A 88 1.52 9.33 13.71
CA THR A 88 1.01 8.88 15.01
C THR A 88 0.68 10.08 15.87
N HIS A 89 -0.36 10.02 16.70
CA HIS A 89 -0.80 11.15 17.50
C HIS A 89 -0.94 12.48 16.69
N ASN A 90 -1.47 12.39 15.49
CA ASN A 90 -1.60 13.52 14.56
C ASN A 90 -0.28 14.26 14.24
N ARG A 91 0.86 13.58 14.40
CA ARG A 91 2.17 14.10 14.04
C ARG A 91 2.78 13.25 12.94
N LEU A 92 3.37 13.91 11.95
CA LEU A 92 4.17 13.22 10.93
C LEU A 92 5.43 12.67 11.59
N ILE A 93 5.54 11.35 11.62
CA ILE A 93 6.71 10.65 12.19
C ILE A 93 7.74 10.35 11.11
N THR A 94 7.27 9.88 9.97
CA THR A 94 8.17 9.48 8.89
C THR A 94 7.59 9.86 7.54
N LYS A 95 8.47 10.33 6.68
CA LYS A 95 8.24 10.52 5.25
C LYS A 95 9.23 9.67 4.48
N THR A 96 8.73 8.77 3.65
CA THR A 96 9.58 7.90 2.83
C THR A 96 9.27 8.10 1.36
N ILE A 97 10.31 8.17 0.55
CA ILE A 97 10.24 8.34 -0.90
C ILE A 97 11.00 7.19 -1.56
N HIS A 98 10.33 6.47 -2.43
CA HIS A 98 10.95 5.40 -3.21
C HIS A 98 10.93 5.75 -4.69
N HIS A 99 12.00 5.36 -5.37
CA HIS A 99 12.15 5.49 -6.81
C HIS A 99 12.18 4.10 -7.43
N MET A 100 11.36 3.89 -8.43
CA MET A 100 11.29 2.63 -9.16
C MET A 100 11.35 2.92 -10.66
N VAL A 101 12.01 2.03 -11.39
CA VAL A 101 12.14 2.17 -12.85
C VAL A 101 11.43 1.00 -13.54
N TYR A 102 10.86 1.27 -14.70
CA TYR A 102 10.20 0.25 -15.54
C TYR A 102 9.03 -0.47 -14.86
N VAL A 103 8.32 0.21 -13.98
CA VAL A 103 7.14 -0.32 -13.29
C VAL A 103 5.86 0.34 -13.80
N THR A 104 4.75 -0.35 -13.64
CA THR A 104 3.42 0.22 -13.92
C THR A 104 2.92 1.05 -12.75
N SER A 105 1.90 1.89 -13.00
CA SER A 105 1.25 2.66 -11.93
C SER A 105 0.63 1.76 -10.85
N THR A 106 0.05 0.63 -11.25
CA THR A 106 -0.51 -0.36 -10.33
C THR A 106 0.57 -0.97 -9.43
N GLU A 107 1.69 -1.35 -10.03
CA GLU A 107 2.82 -1.93 -9.31
C GLU A 107 3.43 -0.94 -8.31
N ALA A 108 3.64 0.31 -8.75
CA ALA A 108 4.14 1.37 -7.87
C ALA A 108 3.24 1.58 -6.65
N LYS A 109 1.92 1.54 -6.82
CA LYS A 109 0.95 1.68 -5.73
C LYS A 109 0.92 0.47 -4.80
N LEU A 110 0.99 -0.75 -5.33
CA LEU A 110 1.10 -1.96 -4.52
C LEU A 110 2.41 -1.98 -3.72
N PHE A 111 3.50 -1.60 -4.36
CA PHE A 111 4.79 -1.45 -3.68
C PHE A 111 4.70 -0.44 -2.52
N THR A 112 4.04 0.72 -2.74
CA THR A 112 3.87 1.73 -1.70
C THR A 112 3.07 1.19 -0.51
N ILE A 113 1.98 0.45 -0.77
CA ILE A 113 1.18 -0.20 0.27
C ILE A 113 2.03 -1.20 1.05
N ARG A 114 2.83 -2.02 0.35
CA ARG A 114 3.76 -2.96 1.00
C ARG A 114 4.73 -2.24 1.93
N CYS A 115 5.40 -1.18 1.43
CA CYS A 115 6.32 -0.40 2.24
C CYS A 115 5.63 0.25 3.45
N SER A 116 4.39 0.69 3.29
CA SER A 116 3.58 1.26 4.36
C SER A 116 3.31 0.26 5.49
N ILE A 117 2.90 -0.95 5.13
CA ILE A 117 2.64 -2.02 6.10
C ILE A 117 3.93 -2.40 6.81
N ASN A 118 4.99 -2.67 6.05
CA ASN A 118 6.28 -3.04 6.61
C ASN A 118 6.81 -1.97 7.57
N GLN A 119 6.75 -0.69 7.19
CA GLN A 119 7.23 0.40 8.03
C GLN A 119 6.41 0.56 9.30
N ALA A 120 5.07 0.48 9.21
CA ALA A 120 4.20 0.64 10.36
C ALA A 120 4.27 -0.57 11.31
N SER A 121 4.34 -1.80 10.77
CA SER A 121 4.41 -3.03 11.57
C SER A 121 5.75 -3.21 12.30
N ASN A 122 6.80 -2.55 11.83
CA ASN A 122 8.12 -2.55 12.48
C ASN A 122 8.29 -1.38 13.48
N CYS A 123 7.29 -0.54 13.66
CA CYS A 123 7.32 0.47 14.72
C CYS A 123 6.87 -0.14 16.04
N ASP A 124 7.61 0.15 17.10
CA ASP A 124 7.27 -0.30 18.44
C ASP A 124 5.86 0.20 18.85
N ASN A 125 5.13 -0.66 19.53
CA ASN A 125 3.81 -0.37 20.11
C ASN A 125 2.68 -0.07 19.11
N ILE A 126 2.83 -0.29 17.80
CA ILE A 126 1.75 -0.16 16.85
C ILE A 126 0.93 -1.46 16.82
N SER A 127 -0.36 -1.34 17.16
CA SER A 127 -1.33 -2.43 17.09
C SER A 127 -2.42 -2.20 16.03
N LYS A 128 -2.57 -0.97 15.56
CA LYS A 128 -3.53 -0.62 14.51
C LYS A 128 -2.84 0.17 13.40
N ILE A 129 -2.99 -0.32 12.17
CA ILE A 129 -2.48 0.34 10.97
C ILE A 129 -3.67 0.83 10.14
N ILE A 130 -3.69 2.11 9.77
CA ILE A 130 -4.69 2.69 8.88
C ILE A 130 -3.97 3.16 7.62
N ILE A 131 -4.28 2.53 6.48
CA ILE A 131 -3.72 2.91 5.19
C ILE A 131 -4.74 3.71 4.40
N VAL A 132 -4.40 4.95 4.07
CA VAL A 132 -5.21 5.82 3.23
C VAL A 132 -4.57 5.88 1.84
N THR A 133 -5.32 5.45 0.83
CA THR A 133 -4.84 5.38 -0.56
C THR A 133 -5.91 5.78 -1.55
N ASN A 134 -5.52 6.33 -2.68
CA ASN A 134 -6.43 6.58 -3.82
C ASN A 134 -6.63 5.34 -4.71
N PHE A 135 -6.09 4.18 -4.34
CA PHE A 135 -6.09 2.97 -5.14
C PHE A 135 -6.58 1.74 -4.38
N ILE A 136 -7.77 1.83 -3.81
CA ILE A 136 -8.39 0.75 -3.04
C ILE A 136 -8.60 -0.54 -3.86
N HIS A 137 -8.74 -0.42 -5.20
CA HIS A 137 -8.83 -1.60 -6.06
C HIS A 137 -7.54 -2.43 -6.08
N ALA A 138 -6.37 -1.79 -5.83
CA ALA A 138 -5.13 -2.54 -5.67
C ALA A 138 -5.12 -3.31 -4.35
N THR A 139 -5.66 -2.73 -3.26
CA THR A 139 -5.73 -3.44 -1.98
C THR A 139 -6.62 -4.65 -2.06
N LYS A 140 -7.74 -4.58 -2.80
CA LYS A 140 -8.59 -5.76 -3.04
C LYS A 140 -7.87 -6.86 -3.83
N ARG A 141 -6.94 -6.49 -4.73
CA ARG A 141 -6.13 -7.47 -5.47
C ARG A 141 -5.12 -8.22 -4.60
N ILE A 142 -4.70 -7.63 -3.48
CA ILE A 142 -3.82 -8.31 -2.51
C ILE A 142 -4.45 -9.63 -2.06
N PHE A 143 -5.76 -9.62 -1.87
CA PHE A 143 -6.54 -10.77 -1.40
C PHE A 143 -7.11 -11.62 -2.55
N ASN A 144 -6.87 -11.23 -3.80
CA ASN A 144 -7.28 -12.04 -4.96
C ASN A 144 -6.25 -13.13 -5.20
N LEU A 145 -6.70 -14.36 -5.06
CA LEU A 145 -5.87 -15.57 -5.16
C LEU A 145 -5.62 -16.03 -6.60
N SER A 146 -6.34 -15.46 -7.55
CA SER A 146 -6.07 -15.72 -8.96
C SER A 146 -4.71 -15.18 -9.36
N SER A 147 -4.04 -15.88 -10.27
CA SER A 147 -2.79 -15.39 -10.86
C SER A 147 -3.04 -14.05 -11.55
N HIS A 148 -2.30 -13.04 -11.14
CA HIS A 148 -2.41 -11.70 -11.72
C HIS A 148 -1.02 -11.04 -11.82
N PRO A 149 -0.85 -10.06 -12.72
CA PRO A 149 0.35 -9.25 -12.75
C PRO A 149 0.59 -8.63 -11.35
N PHE A 150 1.85 -8.64 -10.91
CA PHE A 150 2.26 -8.10 -9.59
C PHE A 150 1.90 -8.95 -8.36
N GLN A 151 1.53 -10.21 -8.55
CA GLN A 151 1.25 -11.15 -7.46
C GLN A 151 2.39 -11.22 -6.43
N VAL A 152 3.63 -10.99 -6.85
CA VAL A 152 4.79 -10.94 -5.94
C VAL A 152 4.61 -9.89 -4.83
N HIS A 153 4.02 -8.72 -5.14
CA HIS A 153 3.74 -7.71 -4.12
C HIS A 153 2.59 -8.13 -3.21
N SER A 154 1.55 -8.76 -3.78
CA SER A 154 0.42 -9.26 -3.00
C SER A 154 0.87 -10.33 -2.00
N VAL A 155 1.67 -11.29 -2.43
CA VAL A 155 2.23 -12.34 -1.54
C VAL A 155 3.08 -11.71 -0.44
N ALA A 156 3.97 -10.76 -0.78
CA ALA A 156 4.81 -10.10 0.20
C ALA A 156 3.99 -9.27 1.21
N ILE A 157 2.91 -8.61 0.78
CA ILE A 157 1.99 -7.89 1.67
C ILE A 157 1.32 -8.86 2.64
N LEU A 158 0.81 -9.99 2.13
CA LEU A 158 0.16 -11.00 2.96
C LEU A 158 1.12 -11.59 4.00
N ASP A 159 2.37 -11.83 3.62
CA ASP A 159 3.41 -12.31 4.54
C ASP A 159 3.69 -11.29 5.67
N GLU A 160 3.82 -10.01 5.33
CA GLU A 160 3.99 -8.94 6.33
C GLU A 160 2.77 -8.81 7.25
N LEU A 161 1.56 -8.90 6.71
CA LEU A 161 0.32 -8.86 7.50
C LEU A 161 0.20 -10.06 8.43
N GLN A 162 0.55 -11.26 7.96
CA GLN A 162 0.56 -12.45 8.80
C GLN A 162 1.51 -12.29 9.99
N LYS A 163 2.73 -11.81 9.75
CA LYS A 163 3.70 -11.52 10.82
C LYS A 163 3.13 -10.52 11.81
N PHE A 164 2.52 -9.44 11.31
CA PHE A 164 1.93 -8.40 12.15
C PHE A 164 0.81 -8.94 13.05
N PHE A 165 -0.13 -9.73 12.50
CA PHE A 165 -1.23 -10.29 13.28
C PHE A 165 -0.78 -11.36 14.29
N LEU A 166 0.27 -12.12 13.97
CA LEU A 166 0.83 -13.12 14.89
C LEU A 166 1.56 -12.51 16.09
N GLN A 167 1.99 -11.24 15.99
CA GLN A 167 2.63 -10.56 17.12
C GLN A 167 1.67 -10.35 18.30
N HIS A 168 0.44 -9.91 17.99
CA HIS A 168 -0.61 -9.69 19.00
C HIS A 168 -2.00 -9.92 18.41
N GLN A 169 -2.86 -10.60 19.18
CA GLN A 169 -4.23 -10.94 18.75
C GLN A 169 -5.11 -9.73 18.42
N ASN A 170 -4.80 -8.56 18.98
CA ASN A 170 -5.58 -7.33 18.76
C ASN A 170 -5.05 -6.47 17.61
N ASN A 171 -4.02 -6.92 16.92
CA ASN A 171 -3.50 -6.17 15.78
C ASN A 171 -4.53 -6.12 14.66
N SER A 172 -4.72 -4.96 14.06
CA SER A 172 -5.72 -4.74 13.00
C SER A 172 -5.21 -3.79 11.93
N ILE A 173 -5.80 -3.91 10.73
CA ILE A 173 -5.50 -3.01 9.62
C ILE A 173 -6.79 -2.49 8.99
N GLU A 174 -6.82 -1.19 8.71
CA GLU A 174 -7.88 -0.55 7.97
C GLU A 174 -7.35 0.01 6.65
N PHE A 175 -8.11 -0.19 5.59
CA PHE A 175 -7.85 0.44 4.29
C PHE A 175 -8.95 1.44 3.98
N TRP A 176 -8.56 2.70 3.86
CA TRP A 176 -9.45 3.81 3.54
C TRP A 176 -9.19 4.30 2.12
N GLU A 177 -10.25 4.37 1.33
CA GLU A 177 -10.18 4.97 0.00
C GLU A 177 -10.21 6.49 0.11
N CYS A 178 -9.25 7.17 -0.53
CA CYS A 178 -9.25 8.61 -0.67
C CYS A 178 -9.12 8.98 -2.15
N PRO A 179 -10.24 9.08 -2.90
CA PRO A 179 -10.19 9.47 -4.30
C PRO A 179 -9.46 10.79 -4.50
N SER A 180 -8.69 10.90 -5.57
CA SER A 180 -7.87 12.09 -5.85
C SER A 180 -8.71 13.37 -6.02
N CYS A 181 -9.99 13.24 -6.42
CA CYS A 181 -10.94 14.36 -6.54
C CYS A 181 -11.34 14.95 -5.20
N LEU A 182 -11.29 14.16 -4.12
CA LEU A 182 -11.73 14.57 -2.79
C LEU A 182 -10.88 15.69 -2.18
N LYS A 183 -9.64 15.84 -2.62
CA LYS A 183 -8.70 16.89 -2.16
C LYS A 183 -8.49 16.93 -0.63
N TRP A 184 -8.66 15.81 0.04
CA TRP A 184 -8.43 15.71 1.49
C TRP A 184 -7.00 16.15 1.86
N SER A 185 -6.88 16.91 2.96
CA SER A 185 -5.66 17.67 3.30
C SER A 185 -4.39 16.84 3.32
N LEU A 186 -4.37 15.70 4.03
CA LEU A 186 -3.18 14.84 4.14
C LEU A 186 -2.84 14.17 2.81
N HIS A 187 -3.83 13.67 2.08
CA HIS A 187 -3.60 13.07 0.76
C HIS A 187 -3.16 14.11 -0.28
N LYS A 188 -3.67 15.34 -0.19
CA LYS A 188 -3.26 16.45 -1.08
C LYS A 188 -1.78 16.77 -0.94
N VAL A 189 -1.22 16.72 0.26
CA VAL A 189 0.22 16.92 0.49
C VAL A 189 1.02 15.84 -0.22
N VAL A 190 0.71 14.57 0.03
CA VAL A 190 1.41 13.42 -0.58
C VAL A 190 1.29 13.45 -2.11
N ASN A 191 0.09 13.72 -2.64
CA ASN A 191 -0.14 13.82 -4.10
C ASN A 191 0.61 15.00 -4.73
N LYS A 192 0.72 16.15 -4.04
CA LYS A 192 1.50 17.29 -4.51
C LYS A 192 2.99 16.93 -4.59
N GLU A 193 3.50 16.25 -3.59
CA GLU A 193 4.89 15.83 -3.53
C GLU A 193 5.23 14.80 -4.61
N THR A 194 4.37 13.80 -4.84
CA THR A 194 4.57 12.83 -5.93
C THR A 194 4.58 13.48 -7.31
N LYS A 195 3.77 14.52 -7.52
CA LYS A 195 3.70 15.26 -8.79
C LYS A 195 4.83 16.27 -8.98
N ALA A 196 5.31 16.87 -7.90
CA ALA A 196 6.40 17.86 -7.93
C ALA A 196 7.76 17.24 -8.27
N PHE A 197 7.88 15.94 -8.11
CA PHE A 197 9.13 15.26 -8.37
C PHE A 197 9.47 15.26 -9.86
N ASN A 198 10.69 15.67 -10.18
CA ASN A 198 11.27 15.55 -11.49
C ASN A 198 12.35 14.46 -11.46
N PRO A 199 12.07 13.28 -12.05
CA PRO A 199 13.08 12.23 -12.11
C PRO A 199 14.28 12.72 -12.92
N ILE A 200 15.47 12.51 -12.39
CA ILE A 200 16.70 12.72 -13.16
C ILE A 200 16.66 11.69 -14.31
N PRO A 201 16.85 12.09 -15.57
CA PRO A 201 16.91 11.14 -16.66
C PRO A 201 17.98 10.11 -16.39
N LEU A 202 17.63 8.82 -16.36
CA LEU A 202 18.56 7.73 -16.09
C LEU A 202 19.66 7.59 -17.13
N PHE A 203 19.44 8.20 -18.30
CA PHE A 203 20.42 8.26 -19.38
C PHE A 203 20.32 9.60 -20.11
N SER A 204 21.20 10.53 -19.84
CA SER A 204 21.56 11.52 -20.81
C SER A 204 22.57 10.85 -21.75
N SER A 205 22.11 10.21 -22.82
CA SER A 205 23.00 9.91 -23.94
C SER A 205 23.44 11.22 -24.54
N LYS A 206 24.51 11.79 -24.03
CA LYS A 206 25.32 12.72 -24.83
C LYS A 206 25.95 11.87 -25.91
N THR A 207 25.26 11.70 -27.02
CA THR A 207 25.90 11.40 -28.30
C THR A 207 26.72 12.62 -28.65
N SER A 208 27.99 12.58 -28.37
CA SER A 208 29.01 13.41 -28.97
C SER A 208 29.27 12.97 -30.40
#